data_b532c3e71324d1e26966f6c5ca336931
#
_entry.id   b532c3e71324d1e26966f6c5ca336931
#
_cell.length_a   1.000
_cell.length_b   1.000
_cell.length_c   1.000
_cell.angle_alpha   90.00
_cell.angle_beta   90.00
_cell.angle_gamma   90.00
#
_symmetry.space_group_name_H-M   'P 1'
#
loop_
_entity.id
_entity.type
_entity.pdbx_description
1 polymer ?
#
loop_
_entity_poly.entity_id
_entity_poly.type
_entity_poly.pdbx_seq_one_letter_code
_entity_poly.pdbx_strand_id
1 'polypeptide(L)'
;MSRTIALKPEQVPVDSKPTLDAFTKNIGFTPNMMAAFAQSPLAFNAWATLLGSMSKALDVKTRDSIGLAVSEVNGCNYCLGVHSFTAEHMAKLSADDIILARKGHATEPKRDAAVQFAHKVIETRGQVSDADLKTVRDAGYTDANIMEIIALVAMYSLTNFFNNVFDHEKDFPAVTPAGSI
;
A
#
# COMPACT_ATOMS: atom_id res chain seq x y z
N MET A 1 4.04 0.87 21.70
CA MET A 1 4.33 -0.57 21.88
C MET A 1 3.39 -1.34 20.96
N SER A 2 3.92 -2.32 20.22
CA SER A 2 3.07 -3.19 19.37
C SER A 2 1.97 -3.85 20.22
N ARG A 3 0.74 -3.90 19.67
CA ARG A 3 -0.41 -4.54 20.33
C ARG A 3 -0.56 -6.02 19.99
N THR A 4 0.31 -6.54 19.13
CA THR A 4 0.45 -7.98 18.86
C THR A 4 1.91 -8.37 18.82
N ILE A 5 2.17 -9.64 18.99
CA ILE A 5 3.51 -10.20 18.97
C ILE A 5 3.82 -10.70 17.56
N ALA A 6 4.91 -10.23 16.97
CA ALA A 6 5.45 -10.86 15.78
C ALA A 6 5.89 -12.28 16.13
N LEU A 7 5.41 -13.28 15.36
CA LEU A 7 5.75 -14.67 15.64
C LEU A 7 7.23 -14.94 15.38
N LYS A 8 7.85 -15.72 16.26
CA LYS A 8 9.14 -16.34 15.97
C LYS A 8 8.97 -17.42 14.88
N PRO A 9 10.02 -17.75 14.13
CA PRO A 9 9.93 -18.71 13.02
C PRO A 9 9.31 -20.07 13.39
N GLU A 10 9.59 -20.56 14.61
CA GLU A 10 9.04 -21.81 15.13
C GLU A 10 7.56 -21.76 15.52
N GLN A 11 7.01 -20.56 15.69
CA GLN A 11 5.62 -20.33 16.08
C GLN A 11 4.70 -20.10 14.88
N VAL A 12 5.28 -19.91 13.70
CA VAL A 12 4.51 -19.62 12.46
C VAL A 12 3.67 -20.85 12.09
N PRO A 13 2.34 -20.70 11.90
CA PRO A 13 1.47 -21.76 11.41
C PRO A 13 2.01 -22.39 10.11
N VAL A 14 1.95 -23.71 9.99
CA VAL A 14 2.49 -24.44 8.85
C VAL A 14 1.96 -23.94 7.50
N ASP A 15 0.69 -23.55 7.45
CA ASP A 15 0.05 -23.05 6.23
C ASP A 15 0.42 -21.60 5.87
N SER A 16 1.02 -20.84 6.80
CA SER A 16 1.56 -19.49 6.54
C SER A 16 3.02 -19.53 6.13
N LYS A 17 3.74 -20.60 6.50
CA LYS A 17 5.20 -20.66 6.41
C LYS A 17 5.72 -20.49 4.98
N PRO A 18 5.19 -21.18 3.94
CA PRO A 18 5.69 -21.03 2.57
C PRO A 18 5.58 -19.59 2.07
N THR A 19 4.49 -18.92 2.39
CA THR A 19 4.25 -17.52 2.00
C THR A 19 5.20 -16.58 2.73
N LEU A 20 5.38 -16.74 4.04
CA LEU A 20 6.27 -15.91 4.84
C LEU A 20 7.73 -16.09 4.43
N ASP A 21 8.17 -17.32 4.19
CA ASP A 21 9.52 -17.64 3.75
C ASP A 21 9.83 -17.00 2.37
N ALA A 22 8.84 -17.01 1.46
CA ALA A 22 8.98 -16.35 0.15
C ALA A 22 9.17 -14.84 0.29
N PHE A 23 8.38 -14.17 1.14
CA PHE A 23 8.57 -12.74 1.43
C PHE A 23 9.90 -12.45 2.08
N THR A 24 10.28 -13.22 3.09
CA THR A 24 11.58 -13.07 3.79
C THR A 24 12.75 -13.19 2.82
N LYS A 25 12.70 -14.17 1.91
CA LYS A 25 13.73 -14.35 0.87
C LYS A 25 13.81 -13.16 -0.09
N ASN A 26 12.67 -12.63 -0.51
CA ASN A 26 12.61 -11.53 -1.49
C ASN A 26 13.03 -10.19 -0.88
N ILE A 27 12.69 -9.93 0.37
CA ILE A 27 12.95 -8.67 1.09
C ILE A 27 14.34 -8.70 1.76
N GLY A 28 14.85 -9.89 2.12
CA GLY A 28 16.10 -10.08 2.84
C GLY A 28 15.95 -10.14 4.37
N PHE A 29 14.78 -9.85 4.89
CA PHE A 29 14.39 -10.01 6.30
C PHE A 29 12.88 -10.23 6.39
N THR A 30 12.38 -10.63 7.57
CA THR A 30 10.94 -10.80 7.82
C THR A 30 10.38 -9.52 8.45
N PRO A 31 9.57 -8.72 7.72
CA PRO A 31 8.93 -7.55 8.32
C PRO A 31 8.01 -7.91 9.48
N ASN A 32 8.00 -7.09 10.53
CA ASN A 32 7.19 -7.31 11.73
C ASN A 32 5.70 -7.46 11.42
N MET A 33 5.19 -6.64 10.49
CA MET A 33 3.81 -6.77 10.00
C MET A 33 3.54 -8.16 9.43
N MET A 34 4.43 -8.70 8.60
CA MET A 34 4.23 -10.01 7.96
C MET A 34 4.32 -11.15 8.97
N ALA A 35 5.29 -11.10 9.90
CA ALA A 35 5.40 -12.06 10.99
C ALA A 35 4.14 -12.08 11.88
N ALA A 36 3.55 -10.90 12.12
CA ALA A 36 2.30 -10.80 12.86
C ALA A 36 1.09 -11.28 12.03
N PHE A 37 1.01 -10.91 10.76
CA PHE A 37 -0.10 -11.30 9.87
C PHE A 37 -0.15 -12.82 9.63
N ALA A 38 1.01 -13.47 9.59
CA ALA A 38 1.15 -14.92 9.44
C ALA A 38 0.46 -15.74 10.54
N GLN A 39 0.02 -15.12 11.66
CA GLN A 39 -0.80 -15.77 12.68
C GLN A 39 -2.14 -16.29 12.12
N SER A 40 -2.66 -15.66 11.07
CA SER A 40 -3.87 -16.11 10.38
C SER A 40 -3.53 -16.58 8.96
N PRO A 41 -3.36 -17.89 8.71
CA PRO A 41 -3.07 -18.39 7.37
C PRO A 41 -4.10 -17.96 6.33
N LEU A 42 -5.38 -17.92 6.70
CA LEU A 42 -6.46 -17.52 5.79
C LEU A 42 -6.31 -16.05 5.35
N ALA A 43 -6.15 -15.14 6.32
CA ALA A 43 -6.04 -13.71 6.02
C ALA A 43 -4.71 -13.37 5.32
N PHE A 44 -3.61 -13.96 5.79
CA PHE A 44 -2.28 -13.71 5.25
C PHE A 44 -2.13 -14.22 3.81
N ASN A 45 -2.55 -15.46 3.52
CA ASN A 45 -2.44 -16.04 2.18
C ASN A 45 -3.41 -15.36 1.19
N ALA A 46 -4.61 -14.96 1.62
CA ALA A 46 -5.53 -14.19 0.78
C ALA A 46 -4.93 -12.83 0.40
N TRP A 47 -4.39 -12.09 1.37
CA TRP A 47 -3.69 -10.83 1.11
C TRP A 47 -2.47 -11.01 0.21
N ALA A 48 -1.64 -12.01 0.48
CA ALA A 48 -0.44 -12.29 -0.32
C ALA A 48 -0.79 -12.62 -1.78
N THR A 49 -1.89 -13.36 -2.01
CA THR A 49 -2.40 -13.67 -3.35
C THR A 49 -2.86 -12.38 -4.07
N LEU A 50 -3.61 -11.52 -3.37
CA LEU A 50 -4.03 -10.23 -3.91
C LEU A 50 -2.83 -9.34 -4.25
N LEU A 51 -1.86 -9.23 -3.34
CA LEU A 51 -0.63 -8.48 -3.55
C LEU A 51 0.14 -8.99 -4.77
N GLY A 52 0.31 -10.31 -4.90
CA GLY A 52 0.97 -10.95 -6.04
C GLY A 52 0.27 -10.66 -7.37
N SER A 53 -1.07 -10.61 -7.38
CA SER A 53 -1.85 -10.25 -8.55
C SER A 53 -1.71 -8.76 -8.88
N MET A 54 -1.88 -7.89 -7.90
CA MET A 54 -1.84 -6.43 -8.07
C MET A 54 -0.43 -5.89 -8.33
N SER A 55 0.62 -6.65 -8.05
CA SER A 55 1.99 -6.28 -8.43
C SER A 55 2.19 -6.15 -9.95
N LYS A 56 1.27 -6.72 -10.74
CA LYS A 56 1.25 -6.67 -12.21
C LYS A 56 0.35 -5.57 -12.78
N ALA A 57 -0.49 -4.97 -11.93
CA ALA A 57 -1.34 -3.85 -12.31
C ALA A 57 -0.50 -2.57 -12.43
N LEU A 58 -0.80 -1.71 -13.39
CA LEU A 58 -0.16 -0.41 -13.59
C LEU A 58 1.39 -0.45 -13.50
N ASP A 59 2.05 0.68 -13.66
CA ASP A 59 3.51 0.78 -13.43
C ASP A 59 3.83 0.95 -11.93
N VAL A 60 5.08 0.66 -11.56
CA VAL A 60 5.52 0.68 -10.17
C VAL A 60 5.40 2.07 -9.54
N LYS A 61 5.69 3.15 -10.29
CA LYS A 61 5.59 4.52 -9.79
C LYS A 61 4.16 4.88 -9.43
N THR A 62 3.22 4.50 -10.29
CA THR A 62 1.79 4.72 -10.06
C THR A 62 1.29 3.92 -8.85
N ARG A 63 1.68 2.64 -8.72
CA ARG A 63 1.31 1.82 -7.55
C ARG A 63 1.82 2.39 -6.24
N ASP A 64 3.11 2.77 -6.17
CA ASP A 64 3.68 3.34 -4.94
C ASP A 64 3.07 4.71 -4.60
N SER A 65 2.79 5.55 -5.62
CA SER A 65 2.09 6.83 -5.41
C SER A 65 0.68 6.62 -4.85
N ILE A 66 -0.07 5.62 -5.36
CA ILE A 66 -1.38 5.24 -4.80
C ILE A 66 -1.24 4.73 -3.36
N GLY A 67 -0.22 3.90 -3.08
CA GLY A 67 0.06 3.39 -1.74
C GLY A 67 0.34 4.51 -0.73
N LEU A 68 1.10 5.54 -1.14
CA LEU A 68 1.37 6.73 -0.34
C LEU A 68 0.09 7.53 -0.05
N ALA A 69 -0.71 7.82 -1.09
CA ALA A 69 -1.97 8.56 -0.95
C ALA A 69 -2.96 7.85 -0.01
N VAL A 70 -3.16 6.54 -0.20
CA VAL A 70 -4.07 5.73 0.64
C VAL A 70 -3.57 5.64 2.08
N SER A 71 -2.25 5.48 2.27
CA SER A 71 -1.65 5.39 3.61
C SER A 71 -1.72 6.70 4.37
N GLU A 72 -1.63 7.84 3.67
CA GLU A 72 -1.82 9.17 4.25
C GLU A 72 -3.24 9.36 4.77
N VAL A 73 -4.25 9.11 3.94
CA VAL A 73 -5.67 9.24 4.31
C VAL A 73 -6.03 8.30 5.47
N ASN A 74 -5.51 7.09 5.47
CA ASN A 74 -5.76 6.10 6.54
C ASN A 74 -4.89 6.34 7.80
N GLY A 75 -3.98 7.30 7.80
CA GLY A 75 -3.11 7.59 8.95
C GLY A 75 -2.12 6.48 9.29
N CYS A 76 -1.72 5.65 8.31
CA CYS A 76 -0.83 4.51 8.55
C CYS A 76 0.66 4.90 8.47
N ASN A 77 1.24 5.30 9.60
CA ASN A 77 2.66 5.69 9.65
C ASN A 77 3.63 4.55 9.32
N TYR A 78 3.29 3.30 9.63
CA TYR A 78 4.07 2.12 9.20
C TYR A 78 4.09 2.02 7.67
N CYS A 79 2.92 2.10 7.05
CA CYS A 79 2.77 1.96 5.59
C CYS A 79 3.41 3.15 4.84
N LEU A 80 3.32 4.36 5.39
CA LEU A 80 4.04 5.52 4.84
C LEU A 80 5.56 5.28 4.83
N GLY A 81 6.14 4.68 5.88
CA GLY A 81 7.55 4.30 5.89
C GLY A 81 7.88 3.28 4.81
N VAL A 82 7.09 2.22 4.68
CA VAL A 82 7.25 1.18 3.63
C VAL A 82 7.18 1.80 2.24
N HIS A 83 6.08 2.52 1.92
CA HIS A 83 5.87 3.08 0.58
C HIS A 83 6.85 4.21 0.25
N SER A 84 7.28 5.01 1.23
CA SER A 84 8.34 6.01 0.97
C SER A 84 9.65 5.32 0.61
N PHE A 85 10.03 4.27 1.34
CA PHE A 85 11.24 3.50 1.05
C PHE A 85 11.17 2.83 -0.34
N THR A 86 10.08 2.15 -0.68
CA THR A 86 9.93 1.49 -1.99
C THR A 86 9.83 2.51 -3.13
N ALA A 87 9.13 3.61 -2.94
CA ALA A 87 9.03 4.70 -3.91
C ALA A 87 10.40 5.30 -4.25
N GLU A 88 11.22 5.57 -3.25
CA GLU A 88 12.57 6.11 -3.44
C GLU A 88 13.52 5.08 -4.06
N HIS A 89 13.61 3.88 -3.46
CA HIS A 89 14.67 2.91 -3.78
C HIS A 89 14.32 2.01 -4.97
N MET A 90 13.04 1.66 -5.18
CA MET A 90 12.60 0.76 -6.24
C MET A 90 11.93 1.50 -7.40
N ALA A 91 10.97 2.37 -7.12
CA ALA A 91 10.27 3.15 -8.15
C ALA A 91 11.05 4.38 -8.62
N LYS A 92 12.12 4.80 -7.88
CA LYS A 92 12.94 5.97 -8.23
C LYS A 92 12.12 7.26 -8.33
N LEU A 93 11.19 7.45 -7.40
CA LEU A 93 10.52 8.72 -7.21
C LEU A 93 11.43 9.68 -6.42
N SER A 94 11.35 10.97 -6.73
CA SER A 94 12.03 12.01 -5.95
C SER A 94 11.34 12.23 -4.59
N ALA A 95 12.04 12.87 -3.66
CA ALA A 95 11.45 13.25 -2.37
C ALA A 95 10.21 14.14 -2.55
N ASP A 96 10.24 15.06 -3.52
CA ASP A 96 9.12 15.94 -3.85
C ASP A 96 7.94 15.14 -4.42
N ASP A 97 8.18 14.16 -5.32
CA ASP A 97 7.13 13.27 -5.83
C ASP A 97 6.49 12.44 -4.71
N ILE A 98 7.27 11.99 -3.73
CA ILE A 98 6.77 11.23 -2.58
C ILE A 98 5.85 12.11 -1.71
N ILE A 99 6.26 13.34 -1.41
CA ILE A 99 5.43 14.30 -0.67
C ILE A 99 4.15 14.63 -1.46
N LEU A 100 4.28 14.83 -2.77
CA LEU A 100 3.15 15.12 -3.63
C LEU A 100 2.16 13.95 -3.69
N ALA A 101 2.65 12.71 -3.78
CA ALA A 101 1.83 11.50 -3.76
C ALA A 101 1.04 11.35 -2.45
N ARG A 102 1.64 11.69 -1.31
CA ARG A 102 0.96 11.71 -0.01
C ARG A 102 -0.19 12.72 0.01
N LYS A 103 -0.07 13.82 -0.73
CA LYS A 103 -1.15 14.82 -0.91
C LYS A 103 -2.20 14.45 -1.97
N GLY A 104 -2.13 13.24 -2.52
CA GLY A 104 -3.06 12.77 -3.51
C GLY A 104 -2.77 13.24 -4.93
N HIS A 105 -1.52 13.62 -5.24
CA HIS A 105 -1.10 14.18 -6.53
C HIS A 105 0.18 13.52 -7.07
N ALA A 106 0.53 13.82 -8.33
CA ALA A 106 1.80 13.44 -8.94
C ALA A 106 2.24 14.47 -9.98
N THR A 107 3.55 14.53 -10.27
CA THR A 107 4.11 15.46 -11.27
C THR A 107 3.80 15.02 -12.70
N GLU A 108 3.71 13.71 -12.97
CA GLU A 108 3.38 13.19 -14.30
C GLU A 108 1.85 13.15 -14.47
N PRO A 109 1.29 13.82 -15.53
CA PRO A 109 -0.16 14.06 -15.62
C PRO A 109 -1.03 12.80 -15.62
N LYS A 110 -0.59 11.72 -16.29
CA LYS A 110 -1.35 10.48 -16.31
C LYS A 110 -1.35 9.82 -14.92
N ARG A 111 -0.19 9.76 -14.26
CA ARG A 111 -0.08 9.24 -12.90
C ARG A 111 -0.88 10.11 -11.91
N ASP A 112 -0.86 11.43 -12.08
CA ASP A 112 -1.64 12.37 -11.26
C ASP A 112 -3.13 12.03 -11.27
N ALA A 113 -3.71 11.78 -12.44
CA ALA A 113 -5.10 11.38 -12.56
C ALA A 113 -5.43 10.07 -11.80
N ALA A 114 -4.53 9.08 -11.83
CA ALA A 114 -4.72 7.83 -11.09
C ALA A 114 -4.62 8.03 -9.58
N VAL A 115 -3.65 8.85 -9.13
CA VAL A 115 -3.42 9.12 -7.71
C VAL A 115 -4.59 9.93 -7.14
N GLN A 116 -5.04 10.99 -7.84
CA GLN A 116 -6.23 11.74 -7.45
C GLN A 116 -7.48 10.86 -7.38
N PHE A 117 -7.67 9.99 -8.39
CA PHE A 117 -8.80 9.07 -8.38
C PHE A 117 -8.74 8.10 -7.19
N ALA A 118 -7.58 7.49 -6.92
CA ALA A 118 -7.38 6.61 -5.76
C ALA A 118 -7.62 7.35 -4.43
N HIS A 119 -7.11 8.57 -4.31
CA HIS A 119 -7.34 9.45 -3.15
C HIS A 119 -8.83 9.74 -2.96
N LYS A 120 -9.54 10.03 -4.06
CA LYS A 120 -10.98 10.26 -4.01
C LYS A 120 -11.76 8.99 -3.61
N VAL A 121 -11.38 7.83 -4.16
CA VAL A 121 -12.01 6.55 -3.79
C VAL A 121 -11.90 6.27 -2.30
N ILE A 122 -10.71 6.47 -1.69
CA ILE A 122 -10.55 6.22 -0.25
C ILE A 122 -11.29 7.25 0.61
N GLU A 123 -11.23 8.54 0.28
CA GLU A 123 -11.93 9.58 1.03
C GLU A 123 -13.44 9.40 1.03
N THR A 124 -14.01 9.09 -0.14
CA THR A 124 -15.46 8.98 -0.32
C THR A 124 -15.98 7.56 -0.11
N ARG A 125 -15.10 6.58 0.20
CA ARG A 125 -15.47 5.16 0.34
C ARG A 125 -16.11 4.62 -0.96
N GLY A 126 -15.56 5.02 -2.12
CA GLY A 126 -16.03 4.64 -3.43
C GLY A 126 -17.17 5.46 -4.00
N GLN A 127 -17.69 6.46 -3.29
CA GLN A 127 -18.75 7.35 -3.78
C GLN A 127 -18.15 8.48 -4.63
N VAL A 128 -17.52 8.11 -5.74
CA VAL A 128 -16.94 9.06 -6.70
C VAL A 128 -18.02 9.60 -7.65
N SER A 129 -17.80 10.79 -8.21
CA SER A 129 -18.69 11.38 -9.19
C SER A 129 -18.41 10.88 -10.61
N ASP A 130 -19.38 11.11 -11.53
CA ASP A 130 -19.17 10.87 -12.97
C ASP A 130 -18.02 11.73 -13.53
N ALA A 131 -17.80 12.91 -12.98
CA ALA A 131 -16.69 13.78 -13.35
C ALA A 131 -15.33 13.17 -12.95
N ASP A 132 -15.21 12.57 -11.76
CA ASP A 132 -14.00 11.87 -11.34
C ASP A 132 -13.69 10.69 -12.27
N LEU A 133 -14.72 9.88 -12.62
CA LEU A 133 -14.58 8.79 -13.57
C LEU A 133 -14.19 9.28 -14.97
N LYS A 134 -14.77 10.39 -15.41
CA LYS A 134 -14.42 10.98 -16.70
C LYS A 134 -12.97 11.43 -16.73
N THR A 135 -12.51 12.10 -15.69
CA THR A 135 -11.13 12.62 -15.59
C THR A 135 -10.09 11.50 -15.71
N VAL A 136 -10.25 10.40 -14.99
CA VAL A 136 -9.30 9.26 -15.06
C VAL A 136 -9.35 8.56 -16.41
N ARG A 137 -10.52 8.46 -17.06
CA ARG A 137 -10.65 7.93 -18.44
C ARG A 137 -9.99 8.84 -19.47
N ASP A 138 -10.19 10.15 -19.39
CA ASP A 138 -9.59 11.14 -20.29
C ASP A 138 -8.05 11.13 -20.19
N ALA A 139 -7.49 10.79 -19.04
CA ALA A 139 -6.05 10.57 -18.85
C ALA A 139 -5.55 9.26 -19.50
N GLY A 140 -6.42 8.46 -20.12
CA GLY A 140 -6.08 7.24 -20.84
C GLY A 140 -6.04 5.98 -20.02
N TYR A 141 -6.73 5.93 -18.87
CA TYR A 141 -6.97 4.70 -18.12
C TYR A 141 -8.24 4.02 -18.63
N THR A 142 -8.14 2.72 -18.93
CA THR A 142 -9.28 1.88 -19.29
C THR A 142 -10.12 1.54 -18.05
N ASP A 143 -11.34 1.06 -18.24
CA ASP A 143 -12.17 0.58 -17.13
C ASP A 143 -11.49 -0.58 -16.37
N ALA A 144 -10.71 -1.42 -17.06
CA ALA A 144 -9.89 -2.44 -16.40
C ALA A 144 -8.86 -1.81 -15.46
N ASN A 145 -8.15 -0.76 -15.90
CA ASN A 145 -7.19 -0.05 -15.04
C ASN A 145 -7.90 0.65 -13.86
N ILE A 146 -9.09 1.18 -14.05
CA ILE A 146 -9.89 1.78 -12.97
C ILE A 146 -10.26 0.72 -11.93
N MET A 147 -10.64 -0.48 -12.34
CA MET A 147 -10.88 -1.62 -11.43
C MET A 147 -9.61 -2.01 -10.68
N GLU A 148 -8.44 -2.01 -11.35
CA GLU A 148 -7.15 -2.24 -10.72
C GLU A 148 -6.79 -1.17 -9.68
N ILE A 149 -7.05 0.11 -9.95
CA ILE A 149 -6.87 1.20 -8.98
C ILE A 149 -7.74 0.97 -7.74
N ILE A 150 -9.02 0.63 -7.92
CA ILE A 150 -9.92 0.33 -6.81
C ILE A 150 -9.43 -0.88 -5.99
N ALA A 151 -8.95 -1.92 -6.66
CA ALA A 151 -8.39 -3.10 -5.99
C ALA A 151 -7.11 -2.76 -5.20
N LEU A 152 -6.24 -1.89 -5.72
CA LEU A 152 -5.06 -1.37 -5.01
C LEU A 152 -5.47 -0.57 -3.77
N VAL A 153 -6.46 0.33 -3.88
CA VAL A 153 -6.98 1.09 -2.73
C VAL A 153 -7.49 0.14 -1.64
N ALA A 154 -8.27 -0.88 -1.99
CA ALA A 154 -8.78 -1.86 -1.04
C ALA A 154 -7.65 -2.67 -0.38
N MET A 155 -6.69 -3.14 -1.16
CA MET A 155 -5.54 -3.91 -0.70
C MET A 155 -4.66 -3.11 0.28
N TYR A 156 -4.34 -1.87 -0.06
CA TYR A 156 -3.56 -0.99 0.82
C TYR A 156 -4.34 -0.63 2.08
N SER A 157 -5.66 -0.39 1.98
CA SER A 157 -6.50 -0.14 3.15
C SER A 157 -6.52 -1.31 4.13
N LEU A 158 -6.55 -2.55 3.64
CA LEU A 158 -6.46 -3.74 4.48
C LEU A 158 -5.19 -3.73 5.34
N THR A 159 -4.03 -3.49 4.72
CA THR A 159 -2.76 -3.42 5.46
C THR A 159 -2.65 -2.19 6.35
N ASN A 160 -3.20 -1.05 5.90
CA ASN A 160 -3.24 0.16 6.73
C ASN A 160 -4.04 -0.08 8.02
N PHE A 161 -5.23 -0.67 7.92
CA PHE A 161 -6.07 -0.97 9.07
C PHE A 161 -5.42 -2.00 9.99
N PHE A 162 -4.82 -3.05 9.42
CA PHE A 162 -4.08 -4.04 10.18
C PHE A 162 -2.94 -3.38 10.98
N ASN A 163 -2.12 -2.56 10.34
CA ASN A 163 -1.02 -1.87 11.01
C ASN A 163 -1.48 -0.83 12.03
N ASN A 164 -2.58 -0.11 11.77
CA ASN A 164 -3.14 0.86 12.71
C ASN A 164 -3.74 0.18 13.96
N VAL A 165 -4.39 -0.98 13.77
CA VAL A 165 -4.96 -1.76 14.90
C VAL A 165 -3.85 -2.30 15.80
N PHE A 166 -2.79 -2.85 15.22
CA PHE A 166 -1.76 -3.57 15.98
C PHE A 166 -0.53 -2.74 16.33
N ASP A 167 -0.33 -1.58 15.70
CA ASP A 167 0.77 -0.63 15.96
C ASP A 167 2.13 -1.33 16.01
N HIS A 168 2.49 -2.01 14.92
CA HIS A 168 3.73 -2.77 14.81
C HIS A 168 4.97 -1.88 14.95
N GLU A 169 6.02 -2.45 15.53
CA GLU A 169 7.35 -1.85 15.49
C GLU A 169 7.78 -1.65 14.04
N LYS A 170 8.36 -0.48 13.75
CA LYS A 170 8.68 -0.08 12.37
C LYS A 170 9.97 -0.73 11.90
N ASP A 171 9.95 -1.34 10.72
CA ASP A 171 11.10 -1.94 10.05
C ASP A 171 11.81 -0.99 9.09
N PHE A 172 11.18 0.16 8.82
CA PHE A 172 11.64 1.15 7.84
C PHE A 172 11.91 2.49 8.50
N PRO A 173 12.75 3.34 7.89
CA PRO A 173 13.04 4.68 8.43
C PRO A 173 11.76 5.45 8.73
N ALA A 174 11.78 6.20 9.82
CA ALA A 174 10.67 7.06 10.19
C ALA A 174 10.49 8.17 9.14
N VAL A 175 9.25 8.42 8.77
CA VAL A 175 8.86 9.55 7.91
C VAL A 175 8.01 10.55 8.70
N THR A 176 7.82 11.75 8.15
CA THR A 176 6.89 12.72 8.72
C THR A 176 5.51 12.04 8.91
N PRO A 177 4.90 12.13 10.11
CA PRO A 177 3.63 11.46 10.40
C PRO A 177 2.51 11.90 9.44
N ALA A 178 1.52 11.03 9.24
CA ALA A 178 0.32 11.34 8.49
C ALA A 178 -0.39 12.59 9.06
N GLY A 179 -0.91 13.43 8.17
CA GLY A 179 -1.57 14.68 8.54
C GLY A 179 -0.63 15.82 8.95
N SER A 180 0.69 15.67 8.76
CA SER A 180 1.71 16.66 9.17
C SER A 180 2.45 17.29 7.99
N ILE A 181 1.97 17.13 6.73
CA ILE A 181 2.61 17.64 5.50
C ILE A 181 1.74 18.66 4.76
#